data_53b3d4d4a44d667168a19926dded4ae9
#
_entry.id   53b3d4d4a44d667168a19926dded4ae9
#
_cell.length_a   1.000
_cell.length_b   1.000
_cell.length_c   1.000
_cell.angle_alpha   90.00
_cell.angle_beta   90.00
_cell.angle_gamma   90.00
#
_symmetry.space_group_name_H-M   'P 1'
#
loop_
_entity.id
_entity.type
_entity.pdbx_description
1 polymer ?
#
loop_
_entity_poly.entity_id
_entity_poly.type
_entity_poly.pdbx_seq_one_letter_code
_entity_poly.pdbx_strand_id
1 'polypeptide(L)'
;MYDLIEVDISKNLLRDITKQCKDRDIPIALIGGWASFFYVNKTYYQAFGRDYMGSRDIDICFKHDKEKEFHELIKEMGFMKNGYKFRWEKIYNRETKNFLTQEEAKKEEIFNLIYIFLDLFCDQETKHLECWALEPLKDMKIVMIESFSLADIDTLITLKCHAIFARDKADKENKDACDLYALINYSSRPIRLDNLLEEAIDKILRRPDLIYSIAQHVLLDVGKRNIVEHTLRSFKSHFR
;
A
#
# COMPACT_ATOMS: atom_id res chain seq x y z
N MET A 1 -4.94 -12.07 4.89
CA MET A 1 -5.73 -11.17 4.00
C MET A 1 -6.62 -10.34 4.90
N TYR A 2 -6.90 -9.07 4.58
CA TYR A 2 -7.73 -8.20 5.41
C TYR A 2 -9.21 -8.55 5.28
N ASP A 3 -9.97 -8.27 6.34
CA ASP A 3 -11.43 -8.32 6.32
C ASP A 3 -11.99 -7.28 5.34
N LEU A 4 -13.04 -7.60 4.61
CA LEU A 4 -13.68 -6.68 3.65
C LEU A 4 -14.15 -5.38 4.33
N ILE A 5 -14.64 -5.46 5.57
CA ILE A 5 -15.07 -4.28 6.34
C ILE A 5 -13.87 -3.36 6.61
N GLU A 6 -12.70 -3.92 6.97
CA GLU A 6 -11.47 -3.14 7.19
C GLU A 6 -11.04 -2.42 5.91
N VAL A 7 -11.10 -3.11 4.77
CA VAL A 7 -10.76 -2.55 3.46
C VAL A 7 -11.72 -1.43 3.07
N ASP A 8 -13.02 -1.60 3.26
CA ASP A 8 -14.03 -0.59 2.93
C ASP A 8 -13.89 0.68 3.79
N ILE A 9 -13.65 0.52 5.09
CA ILE A 9 -13.41 1.65 6.00
C ILE A 9 -12.14 2.39 5.57
N SER A 10 -11.06 1.67 5.32
CA SER A 10 -9.79 2.24 4.86
C SER A 10 -9.96 3.01 3.53
N LYS A 11 -10.68 2.43 2.56
CA LYS A 11 -10.96 3.06 1.27
C LYS A 11 -11.76 4.36 1.40
N ASN A 12 -12.74 4.39 2.30
CA ASN A 12 -13.54 5.58 2.55
C ASN A 12 -12.69 6.67 3.22
N LEU A 13 -11.92 6.32 4.26
CA LEU A 13 -10.99 7.26 4.88
C LEU A 13 -9.97 7.82 3.88
N LEU A 14 -9.44 6.97 3.00
CA LEU A 14 -8.53 7.41 1.94
C LEU A 14 -9.17 8.44 1.00
N ARG A 15 -10.44 8.24 0.60
CA ARG A 15 -11.19 9.22 -0.20
C ARG A 15 -11.34 10.55 0.52
N ASP A 16 -11.69 10.50 1.82
CA ASP A 16 -11.86 11.69 2.63
C ASP A 16 -10.55 12.45 2.80
N ILE A 17 -9.44 11.76 3.09
CA ILE A 17 -8.09 12.37 3.17
C ILE A 17 -7.75 13.04 1.83
N THR A 18 -7.90 12.33 0.71
CA THR A 18 -7.57 12.86 -0.61
C THR A 18 -8.38 14.11 -0.93
N LYS A 19 -9.68 14.10 -0.62
CA LYS A 19 -10.56 15.26 -0.82
C LYS A 19 -10.09 16.44 0.04
N GLN A 20 -9.88 16.24 1.33
CA GLN A 20 -9.44 17.29 2.25
C GLN A 20 -8.07 17.86 1.88
N CYS A 21 -7.13 17.03 1.44
CA CYS A 21 -5.84 17.48 0.94
C CYS A 21 -5.99 18.37 -0.29
N LYS A 22 -6.86 17.97 -1.23
CA LYS A 22 -7.14 18.76 -2.43
C LYS A 22 -7.77 20.12 -2.09
N ASP A 23 -8.74 20.14 -1.16
CA ASP A 23 -9.44 21.36 -0.75
C ASP A 23 -8.50 22.34 -0.04
N ARG A 24 -7.38 21.89 0.52
CA ARG A 24 -6.36 22.68 1.24
C ARG A 24 -5.05 22.88 0.47
N ASP A 25 -5.01 22.45 -0.79
CA ASP A 25 -3.80 22.51 -1.62
C ASP A 25 -2.58 21.84 -0.96
N ILE A 26 -2.81 20.68 -0.34
CA ILE A 26 -1.75 19.83 0.22
C ILE A 26 -1.45 18.71 -0.78
N PRO A 27 -0.32 18.76 -1.53
CA PRO A 27 0.01 17.72 -2.48
C PRO A 27 0.42 16.44 -1.77
N ILE A 28 -0.27 15.36 -2.09
CA ILE A 28 0.03 14.01 -1.59
C ILE A 28 0.18 13.03 -2.74
N ALA A 29 0.87 11.92 -2.49
CA ALA A 29 0.88 10.76 -3.37
C ALA A 29 0.66 9.49 -2.53
N LEU A 30 -0.21 8.62 -3.02
CA LEU A 30 -0.38 7.29 -2.46
C LEU A 30 0.80 6.41 -2.85
N ILE A 31 1.26 5.63 -1.90
CA ILE A 31 2.21 4.55 -2.08
C ILE A 31 1.62 3.26 -1.49
N GLY A 32 2.39 2.20 -1.38
CA GLY A 32 1.97 0.98 -0.69
C GLY A 32 0.81 0.22 -1.35
N GLY A 33 -0.03 -0.40 -0.52
CA GLY A 33 -1.06 -1.33 -0.98
C GLY A 33 -2.19 -0.68 -1.77
N TRP A 34 -2.62 0.52 -1.41
CA TRP A 34 -3.65 1.25 -2.15
C TRP A 34 -3.16 1.74 -3.52
N ALA A 35 -1.90 2.18 -3.62
CA ALA A 35 -1.33 2.51 -4.93
C ALA A 35 -1.30 1.28 -5.84
N SER A 36 -0.85 0.11 -5.34
CA SER A 36 -0.90 -1.15 -6.09
C SER A 36 -2.32 -1.46 -6.57
N PHE A 37 -3.32 -1.35 -5.68
CA PHE A 37 -4.72 -1.55 -6.03
C PHE A 37 -5.15 -0.70 -7.24
N PHE A 38 -4.94 0.61 -7.19
CA PHE A 38 -5.39 1.51 -8.27
C PHE A 38 -4.67 1.25 -9.60
N TYR A 39 -3.41 0.82 -9.59
CA TYR A 39 -2.70 0.48 -10.81
C TYR A 39 -3.25 -0.78 -11.50
N VAL A 40 -3.69 -1.77 -10.72
CA VAL A 40 -4.00 -3.10 -11.24
C VAL A 40 -5.50 -3.39 -11.33
N ASN A 41 -6.34 -2.74 -10.51
CA ASN A 41 -7.70 -3.18 -10.25
C ASN A 41 -8.56 -3.28 -11.52
N LYS A 42 -8.44 -2.32 -12.44
CA LYS A 42 -9.23 -2.33 -13.68
C LYS A 42 -8.98 -3.59 -14.51
N THR A 43 -7.73 -3.91 -14.79
CA THR A 43 -7.35 -5.09 -15.59
C THR A 43 -7.59 -6.38 -14.82
N TYR A 44 -7.34 -6.36 -13.51
CA TYR A 44 -7.60 -7.49 -12.64
C TYR A 44 -9.10 -7.84 -12.58
N TYR A 45 -9.97 -6.82 -12.44
CA TYR A 45 -11.42 -7.03 -12.47
C TYR A 45 -11.90 -7.63 -13.80
N GLN A 46 -11.33 -7.20 -14.93
CA GLN A 46 -11.63 -7.78 -16.23
C GLN A 46 -11.24 -9.27 -16.33
N ALA A 47 -10.14 -9.66 -15.68
CA ALA A 47 -9.63 -11.03 -15.70
C ALA A 47 -10.37 -11.97 -14.73
N PHE A 48 -10.83 -11.48 -13.57
CA PHE A 48 -11.33 -12.30 -12.48
C PHE A 48 -12.76 -11.99 -12.02
N GLY A 49 -13.40 -10.93 -12.55
CA GLY A 49 -14.77 -10.52 -12.18
C GLY A 49 -14.89 -9.99 -10.74
N ARG A 50 -13.78 -9.63 -10.10
CA ARG A 50 -13.74 -9.09 -8.73
C ARG A 50 -12.59 -8.12 -8.56
N ASP A 51 -12.70 -7.27 -7.54
CA ASP A 51 -11.63 -6.33 -7.20
C ASP A 51 -10.36 -7.04 -6.73
N TYR A 52 -9.21 -6.42 -7.04
CA TYR A 52 -7.92 -6.79 -6.47
C TYR A 52 -7.91 -6.57 -4.95
N MET A 53 -6.93 -7.16 -4.29
CA MET A 53 -6.77 -7.00 -2.84
C MET A 53 -6.60 -5.51 -2.47
N GLY A 54 -7.48 -5.00 -1.64
CA GLY A 54 -7.33 -3.70 -1.01
C GLY A 54 -6.28 -3.70 0.11
N SER A 55 -6.21 -2.60 0.83
CA SER A 55 -5.34 -2.46 1.99
C SER A 55 -6.12 -1.94 3.19
N ARG A 56 -5.78 -2.42 4.39
CA ARG A 56 -6.25 -1.82 5.64
C ARG A 56 -5.44 -0.56 5.95
N ASP A 57 -4.13 -0.63 5.72
CA ASP A 57 -3.20 0.45 6.00
C ASP A 57 -3.20 1.44 4.82
N ILE A 58 -3.10 2.74 5.13
CA ILE A 58 -3.02 3.84 4.16
C ILE A 58 -1.61 4.40 4.24
N ASP A 59 -0.89 4.35 3.13
CA ASP A 59 0.49 4.84 3.03
C ASP A 59 0.48 6.11 2.16
N ILE A 60 0.85 7.27 2.73
CA ILE A 60 0.85 8.57 2.04
C ILE A 60 2.23 9.20 2.08
N CYS A 61 2.71 9.61 0.92
CA CYS A 61 3.84 10.51 0.78
C CYS A 61 3.37 11.95 0.56
N PHE A 62 3.95 12.91 1.24
CA PHE A 62 3.72 14.33 1.07
C PHE A 62 5.05 15.09 1.00
N LYS A 63 5.00 16.35 0.59
CA LYS A 63 6.18 17.22 0.57
C LYS A 63 6.56 17.64 1.99
N HIS A 64 7.84 17.57 2.35
CA HIS A 64 8.32 17.87 3.71
C HIS A 64 7.95 19.28 4.21
N ASP A 65 7.84 20.25 3.31
CA ASP A 65 7.41 21.62 3.62
C ASP A 65 5.92 21.74 3.98
N LYS A 66 5.14 20.70 3.71
CA LYS A 66 3.71 20.59 4.02
C LYS A 66 3.40 19.73 5.26
N GLU A 67 4.43 19.29 5.98
CA GLU A 67 4.25 18.41 7.15
C GLU A 67 3.29 18.96 8.18
N LYS A 68 3.47 20.24 8.54
CA LYS A 68 2.65 20.86 9.59
C LYS A 68 1.18 20.91 9.19
N GLU A 69 0.88 21.41 8.00
CA GLU A 69 -0.49 21.52 7.50
C GLU A 69 -1.14 20.13 7.38
N PHE A 70 -0.38 19.13 6.93
CA PHE A 70 -0.88 17.77 6.82
C PHE A 70 -1.17 17.16 8.20
N HIS A 71 -0.28 17.34 9.19
CA HIS A 71 -0.50 16.86 10.55
C HIS A 71 -1.71 17.53 11.23
N GLU A 72 -1.93 18.82 10.99
CA GLU A 72 -3.12 19.52 11.49
C GLU A 72 -4.38 18.93 10.86
N LEU A 73 -4.38 18.72 9.54
CA LEU A 73 -5.48 18.10 8.82
C LEU A 73 -5.86 16.73 9.39
N ILE A 74 -4.89 15.81 9.53
CA ILE A 74 -5.21 14.44 10.00
C ILE A 74 -5.68 14.41 11.46
N LYS A 75 -5.21 15.34 12.32
CA LYS A 75 -5.75 15.54 13.66
C LYS A 75 -7.20 15.98 13.64
N GLU A 76 -7.54 16.97 12.80
CA GLU A 76 -8.91 17.43 12.64
C GLU A 76 -9.83 16.32 12.12
N MET A 77 -9.29 15.42 11.28
CA MET A 77 -10.01 14.23 10.82
C MET A 77 -10.14 13.14 11.90
N GLY A 78 -9.61 13.37 13.10
CA GLY A 78 -9.71 12.46 14.24
C GLY A 78 -8.72 11.30 14.22
N PHE A 79 -7.63 11.41 13.45
CA PHE A 79 -6.51 10.48 13.59
C PHE A 79 -5.70 10.80 14.84
N MET A 80 -5.21 9.77 15.50
CA MET A 80 -4.43 9.84 16.73
C MET A 80 -3.04 9.27 16.48
N LYS A 81 -2.02 9.81 17.16
CA LYS A 81 -0.67 9.26 17.06
C LYS A 81 -0.61 7.87 17.68
N ASN A 82 -0.03 6.96 16.93
CA ASN A 82 0.42 5.66 17.43
C ASN A 82 1.86 5.78 17.94
N GLY A 83 2.36 4.83 18.73
CA GLY A 83 3.70 4.84 19.33
C GLY A 83 4.89 5.02 18.35
N TYR A 84 4.67 4.94 17.04
CA TYR A 84 5.67 5.21 16.01
C TYR A 84 5.54 6.65 15.48
N LYS A 85 6.66 7.34 15.25
CA LYS A 85 6.67 8.74 14.76
C LYS A 85 5.88 8.94 13.48
N PHE A 86 5.98 7.99 12.56
CA PHE A 86 5.39 8.07 11.22
C PHE A 86 3.97 7.52 11.15
N ARG A 87 3.46 6.90 12.24
CA ARG A 87 2.18 6.18 12.21
C ARG A 87 1.10 6.90 13.00
N TRP A 88 -0.03 7.07 12.35
CA TRP A 88 -1.27 7.52 12.95
C TRP A 88 -2.32 6.43 12.85
N GLU A 89 -3.33 6.47 13.69
CA GLU A 89 -4.39 5.48 13.69
C GLU A 89 -5.76 6.13 13.89
N LYS A 90 -6.78 5.45 13.37
CA LYS A 90 -8.18 5.76 13.65
C LYS A 90 -8.88 4.47 14.03
N ILE A 91 -9.67 4.50 15.10
CA ILE A 91 -10.28 3.32 15.69
C ILE A 91 -11.77 3.32 15.33
N TYR A 92 -12.24 2.21 14.78
CA TYR A 92 -13.62 2.03 14.39
C TYR A 92 -14.23 0.86 15.18
N ASN A 93 -15.46 1.05 15.70
CA ASN A 93 -16.22 -0.01 16.37
C ASN A 93 -17.17 -0.68 15.36
N ARG A 94 -17.05 -1.99 15.18
CA ARG A 94 -17.83 -2.80 14.21
C ARG A 94 -19.32 -2.84 14.58
N GLU A 95 -19.64 -2.84 15.88
CA GLU A 95 -20.99 -2.98 16.38
C GLU A 95 -21.77 -1.66 16.28
N THR A 96 -21.19 -0.58 16.83
CA THR A 96 -21.81 0.75 16.81
C THR A 96 -21.65 1.47 15.48
N LYS A 97 -20.73 0.99 14.60
CA LYS A 97 -20.39 1.58 13.29
C LYS A 97 -19.88 3.03 13.39
N ASN A 98 -19.24 3.38 14.49
CA ASN A 98 -18.69 4.71 14.75
C ASN A 98 -17.18 4.68 14.94
N PHE A 99 -16.52 5.81 14.63
CA PHE A 99 -15.14 6.04 15.04
C PHE A 99 -15.12 6.43 16.52
N LEU A 100 -14.09 5.91 17.22
CA LEU A 100 -13.89 6.09 18.65
C LEU A 100 -12.61 6.87 18.93
N THR A 101 -12.60 7.59 20.04
CA THR A 101 -11.38 8.08 20.70
C THR A 101 -10.64 6.92 21.38
N GLN A 102 -9.37 7.11 21.75
CA GLN A 102 -8.64 6.11 22.52
C GLN A 102 -9.29 5.76 23.86
N GLU A 103 -9.88 6.77 24.54
CA GLU A 103 -10.54 6.56 25.84
C GLU A 103 -11.84 5.77 25.71
N GLU A 104 -12.59 5.98 24.64
CA GLU A 104 -13.78 5.17 24.33
C GLU A 104 -13.38 3.75 23.96
N ALA A 105 -12.38 3.57 23.11
CA ALA A 105 -11.90 2.27 22.65
C ALA A 105 -11.40 1.38 23.81
N LYS A 106 -10.83 1.96 24.88
CA LYS A 106 -10.40 1.20 26.06
C LYS A 106 -11.55 0.54 26.82
N LYS A 107 -12.78 0.99 26.59
CA LYS A 107 -13.99 0.46 27.24
C LYS A 107 -14.68 -0.62 26.41
N GLU A 108 -14.24 -0.81 25.18
CA GLU A 108 -14.82 -1.74 24.23
C GLU A 108 -14.08 -3.06 24.19
N GLU A 109 -14.78 -4.11 23.80
CA GLU A 109 -14.19 -5.42 23.57
C GLU A 109 -13.28 -5.37 22.33
N ILE A 110 -12.06 -5.90 22.45
CA ILE A 110 -11.01 -5.81 21.42
C ILE A 110 -11.44 -6.37 20.05
N PHE A 111 -12.27 -7.39 20.02
CA PHE A 111 -12.76 -7.99 18.79
C PHE A 111 -13.77 -7.11 18.02
N ASN A 112 -14.36 -6.10 18.69
CA ASN A 112 -15.21 -5.08 18.08
C ASN A 112 -14.41 -3.93 17.47
N LEU A 113 -13.11 -3.85 17.73
CA LEU A 113 -12.26 -2.74 17.30
C LEU A 113 -11.53 -3.05 15.99
N ILE A 114 -11.60 -2.11 15.06
CA ILE A 114 -10.81 -2.08 13.84
C ILE A 114 -9.86 -0.90 13.91
N TYR A 115 -8.55 -1.16 13.76
CA TYR A 115 -7.52 -0.14 13.70
C TYR A 115 -7.13 0.10 12.25
N ILE A 116 -7.40 1.30 11.75
CA ILE A 116 -6.92 1.75 10.43
C ILE A 116 -5.67 2.59 10.66
N PHE A 117 -4.55 2.14 10.08
CA PHE A 117 -3.28 2.85 10.18
C PHE A 117 -3.07 3.77 8.99
N LEU A 118 -2.56 4.96 9.28
CA LEU A 118 -2.07 5.94 8.31
C LEU A 118 -0.58 6.11 8.52
N ASP A 119 0.23 5.59 7.59
CA ASP A 119 1.68 5.69 7.63
C ASP A 119 2.13 6.85 6.76
N LEU A 120 2.96 7.73 7.32
CA LEU A 120 3.39 8.99 6.73
C LEU A 120 4.81 8.91 6.22
N PHE A 121 4.97 9.30 4.97
CA PHE A 121 6.25 9.36 4.28
C PHE A 121 6.47 10.75 3.67
N CYS A 122 7.73 11.11 3.46
CA CYS A 122 8.08 12.37 2.82
C CYS A 122 9.25 12.22 1.86
N ASP A 123 9.45 13.25 1.04
CA ASP A 123 10.46 13.31 -0.01
C ASP A 123 11.87 13.63 0.51
N GLN A 124 12.00 14.13 1.72
CA GLN A 124 13.31 14.48 2.33
C GLN A 124 13.34 14.15 3.81
N GLU A 125 14.50 13.75 4.30
CA GLU A 125 14.74 13.59 5.73
C GLU A 125 15.14 14.93 6.37
N THR A 126 14.41 15.33 7.40
CA THR A 126 14.76 16.48 8.24
C THR A 126 14.75 16.09 9.71
N LYS A 127 15.51 16.81 10.56
CA LYS A 127 15.64 16.50 11.99
C LYS A 127 14.34 16.57 12.79
N HIS A 128 13.33 17.22 12.25
CA HIS A 128 12.07 17.51 12.93
C HIS A 128 10.87 16.74 12.36
N LEU A 129 11.07 15.96 11.28
CA LEU A 129 9.99 15.24 10.64
C LEU A 129 9.46 14.09 11.52
N GLU A 130 8.16 14.03 11.64
CA GLU A 130 7.41 12.92 12.24
C GLU A 130 6.85 11.98 11.16
N CYS A 131 7.61 11.78 10.11
CA CYS A 131 7.33 10.88 9.00
C CYS A 131 8.58 10.09 8.63
N TRP A 132 8.48 9.19 7.69
CA TRP A 132 9.60 8.37 7.23
C TRP A 132 10.03 8.81 5.82
N ALA A 133 11.26 9.29 5.69
CA ALA A 133 11.86 9.59 4.39
C ALA A 133 12.47 8.32 3.79
N LEU A 134 12.14 8.04 2.54
CA LEU A 134 12.68 6.91 1.79
C LEU A 134 13.35 7.43 0.53
N GLU A 135 14.55 6.91 0.23
CA GLU A 135 15.34 7.33 -0.94
C GLU A 135 14.55 7.33 -2.26
N PRO A 136 13.73 6.30 -2.58
CA PRO A 136 12.96 6.29 -3.82
C PRO A 136 11.92 7.41 -3.95
N LEU A 137 11.57 8.09 -2.84
CA LEU A 137 10.55 9.15 -2.84
C LEU A 137 11.11 10.53 -3.22
N LYS A 138 12.44 10.71 -3.23
CA LYS A 138 13.07 12.00 -3.57
C LYS A 138 12.71 12.49 -4.98
N ASP A 139 12.82 11.59 -5.95
CA ASP A 139 12.60 11.88 -7.37
C ASP A 139 11.27 11.32 -7.89
N MET A 140 10.37 10.96 -6.98
CA MET A 140 9.07 10.38 -7.28
C MET A 140 8.24 11.31 -8.19
N LYS A 141 7.73 10.74 -9.28
CA LYS A 141 6.73 11.41 -10.13
C LYS A 141 5.33 11.07 -9.61
N ILE A 142 4.43 12.04 -9.73
CA ILE A 142 3.03 11.86 -9.37
C ILE A 142 2.22 11.55 -10.62
N VAL A 143 1.42 10.51 -10.55
CA VAL A 143 0.52 10.05 -11.61
C VAL A 143 -0.91 10.10 -11.10
N MET A 144 -1.83 10.64 -11.90
CA MET A 144 -3.25 10.63 -11.59
C MET A 144 -3.90 9.35 -12.13
N ILE A 145 -4.56 8.61 -11.27
CA ILE A 145 -5.43 7.48 -11.63
C ILE A 145 -6.77 7.68 -10.94
N GLU A 146 -7.85 7.75 -11.73
CA GLU A 146 -9.17 8.18 -11.24
C GLU A 146 -9.07 9.56 -10.57
N SER A 147 -9.41 9.65 -9.29
CA SER A 147 -9.31 10.90 -8.50
C SER A 147 -8.13 10.94 -7.54
N PHE A 148 -7.22 9.95 -7.62
CA PHE A 148 -6.11 9.78 -6.69
C PHE A 148 -4.77 10.14 -7.34
N SER A 149 -3.94 10.82 -6.56
CA SER A 149 -2.52 11.04 -6.89
C SER A 149 -1.71 9.88 -6.36
N LEU A 150 -0.96 9.20 -7.21
CA LEU A 150 -0.15 8.03 -6.85
C LEU A 150 1.32 8.30 -7.19
N ALA A 151 2.22 7.64 -6.49
CA ALA A 151 3.59 7.47 -6.95
C ALA A 151 3.59 6.80 -8.32
N ASP A 152 4.51 7.17 -9.19
CA ASP A 152 4.68 6.48 -10.47
C ASP A 152 5.02 5.00 -10.26
N ILE A 153 4.75 4.19 -11.28
CA ILE A 153 4.85 2.74 -11.15
C ILE A 153 6.27 2.26 -10.86
N ASP A 154 7.28 2.93 -11.39
CA ASP A 154 8.69 2.53 -11.17
C ASP A 154 9.09 2.79 -9.71
N THR A 155 8.72 3.94 -9.16
CA THR A 155 8.88 4.23 -7.72
C THR A 155 8.15 3.19 -6.86
N LEU A 156 6.90 2.86 -7.18
CA LEU A 156 6.12 1.89 -6.42
C LEU A 156 6.75 0.49 -6.46
N ILE A 157 7.22 0.04 -7.62
CA ILE A 157 7.92 -1.25 -7.79
C ILE A 157 9.21 -1.25 -6.97
N THR A 158 10.01 -0.19 -7.03
CA THR A 158 11.23 -0.05 -6.24
C THR A 158 10.95 -0.19 -4.74
N LEU A 159 9.90 0.50 -4.23
CA LEU A 159 9.48 0.37 -2.83
C LEU A 159 9.06 -1.05 -2.46
N LYS A 160 8.33 -1.75 -3.35
CA LYS A 160 7.93 -3.15 -3.14
C LYS A 160 9.12 -4.10 -3.14
N CYS A 161 10.08 -3.90 -4.04
CA CYS A 161 11.33 -4.68 -4.05
C CYS A 161 12.11 -4.50 -2.74
N HIS A 162 12.33 -3.27 -2.28
CA HIS A 162 12.98 -3.02 -0.98
C HIS A 162 12.21 -3.66 0.17
N ALA A 163 10.88 -3.58 0.18
CA ALA A 163 10.06 -4.21 1.21
C ALA A 163 10.23 -5.73 1.24
N ILE A 164 10.25 -6.40 0.10
CA ILE A 164 10.49 -7.85 -0.01
C ILE A 164 11.84 -8.24 0.62
N PHE A 165 12.90 -7.40 0.49
CA PHE A 165 14.21 -7.68 1.09
C PHE A 165 14.27 -7.36 2.58
N ALA A 166 13.56 -6.32 3.04
CA ALA A 166 13.66 -5.79 4.40
C ALA A 166 12.68 -6.39 5.41
N ARG A 167 11.69 -7.19 4.97
CA ARG A 167 10.66 -7.71 5.87
C ARG A 167 11.13 -8.91 6.69
N ASP A 168 10.98 -8.79 8.02
CA ASP A 168 11.16 -9.92 8.97
C ASP A 168 9.87 -10.72 9.19
N LYS A 169 8.70 -10.18 8.80
CA LYS A 169 7.40 -10.81 8.98
C LYS A 169 6.89 -11.39 7.67
N ALA A 170 6.70 -12.71 7.65
CA ALA A 170 6.24 -13.47 6.48
C ALA A 170 4.95 -12.94 5.86
N ASP A 171 3.95 -12.56 6.66
CA ASP A 171 2.65 -12.07 6.14
C ASP A 171 2.77 -10.79 5.31
N LYS A 172 3.66 -9.86 5.73
CA LYS A 172 3.90 -8.63 4.99
C LYS A 172 4.73 -8.87 3.74
N GLU A 173 5.73 -9.75 3.80
CA GLU A 173 6.52 -10.18 2.64
C GLU A 173 5.62 -10.85 1.59
N ASN A 174 4.70 -11.73 2.01
CA ASN A 174 3.72 -12.37 1.14
C ASN A 174 2.86 -11.36 0.38
N LYS A 175 2.36 -10.31 1.08
CA LYS A 175 1.57 -9.26 0.44
C LYS A 175 2.39 -8.44 -0.56
N ASP A 176 3.62 -8.07 -0.21
CA ASP A 176 4.50 -7.31 -1.11
C ASP A 176 4.86 -8.11 -2.38
N ALA A 177 5.06 -9.44 -2.26
CA ALA A 177 5.26 -10.33 -3.40
C ALA A 177 3.99 -10.44 -4.28
N CYS A 178 2.80 -10.52 -3.67
CA CYS A 178 1.53 -10.49 -4.38
C CYS A 178 1.34 -9.17 -5.13
N ASP A 179 1.61 -8.04 -4.48
CA ASP A 179 1.50 -6.72 -5.10
C ASP A 179 2.49 -6.57 -6.28
N LEU A 180 3.74 -7.02 -6.11
CA LEU A 180 4.75 -6.96 -7.17
C LEU A 180 4.33 -7.81 -8.38
N TYR A 181 3.89 -9.04 -8.16
CA TYR A 181 3.37 -9.91 -9.21
C TYR A 181 2.16 -9.27 -9.93
N ALA A 182 1.24 -8.69 -9.18
CA ALA A 182 0.06 -8.04 -9.74
C ALA A 182 0.43 -6.79 -10.56
N LEU A 183 1.36 -5.96 -10.11
CA LEU A 183 1.86 -4.80 -10.85
C LEU A 183 2.49 -5.22 -12.19
N ILE A 184 3.30 -6.28 -12.19
CA ILE A 184 3.93 -6.82 -13.41
C ILE A 184 2.88 -7.29 -14.42
N ASN A 185 1.80 -7.94 -13.98
CA ASN A 185 0.89 -8.64 -14.88
C ASN A 185 -0.40 -7.87 -15.21
N TYR A 186 -0.86 -6.99 -14.31
CA TYR A 186 -2.16 -6.33 -14.44
C TYR A 186 -2.08 -4.81 -14.52
N SER A 187 -0.89 -4.21 -14.38
CA SER A 187 -0.72 -2.80 -14.68
C SER A 187 -0.71 -2.57 -16.19
N SER A 188 -1.37 -1.53 -16.65
CA SER A 188 -1.31 -1.08 -18.05
C SER A 188 -0.12 -0.15 -18.33
N ARG A 189 0.73 0.09 -17.37
CA ARG A 189 1.88 1.00 -17.49
C ARG A 189 3.15 0.22 -17.81
N PRO A 190 4.05 0.75 -18.65
CA PRO A 190 5.37 0.16 -18.84
C PRO A 190 6.15 0.21 -17.52
N ILE A 191 6.94 -0.82 -17.29
CA ILE A 191 7.76 -1.01 -16.10
C ILE A 191 9.22 -0.94 -16.50
N ARG A 192 10.00 -0.14 -15.77
CA ARG A 192 11.45 -0.11 -15.96
C ARG A 192 12.07 -1.40 -15.43
N LEU A 193 12.88 -2.01 -16.27
CA LEU A 193 13.63 -3.21 -15.92
C LEU A 193 14.98 -2.79 -15.32
N ASP A 194 15.20 -3.15 -14.06
CA ASP A 194 16.47 -2.89 -13.37
C ASP A 194 16.90 -4.08 -12.50
N ASN A 195 18.13 -4.07 -12.02
CA ASN A 195 18.72 -5.17 -11.25
C ASN A 195 17.94 -5.45 -9.95
N LEU A 196 17.40 -4.43 -9.29
CA LEU A 196 16.67 -4.60 -8.04
C LEU A 196 15.38 -5.40 -8.26
N LEU A 197 14.67 -5.11 -9.35
CA LEU A 197 13.47 -5.87 -9.73
C LEU A 197 13.83 -7.32 -10.13
N GLU A 198 14.93 -7.50 -10.87
CA GLU A 198 15.41 -8.84 -11.22
C GLU A 198 15.72 -9.68 -9.98
N GLU A 199 16.46 -9.11 -9.02
CA GLU A 199 16.80 -9.78 -7.76
C GLU A 199 15.57 -10.10 -6.91
N ALA A 200 14.57 -9.19 -6.87
CA ALA A 200 13.30 -9.43 -6.16
C ALA A 200 12.52 -10.59 -6.79
N ILE A 201 12.46 -10.66 -8.13
CA ILE A 201 11.86 -11.79 -8.84
C ILE A 201 12.60 -13.09 -8.52
N ASP A 202 13.94 -13.08 -8.51
CA ASP A 202 14.74 -14.24 -8.15
C ASP A 202 14.47 -14.71 -6.71
N LYS A 203 14.34 -13.77 -5.77
CA LYS A 203 13.97 -14.10 -4.40
C LYS A 203 12.60 -14.79 -4.35
N ILE A 204 11.59 -14.26 -5.06
CA ILE A 204 10.26 -14.88 -5.12
C ILE A 204 10.35 -16.29 -5.71
N LEU A 205 11.06 -16.47 -6.82
CA LEU A 205 11.21 -17.78 -7.48
C LEU A 205 11.91 -18.84 -6.62
N ARG A 206 12.75 -18.43 -5.65
CA ARG A 206 13.42 -19.35 -4.69
C ARG A 206 12.56 -19.65 -3.46
N ARG A 207 11.41 -19.03 -3.28
CA ARG A 207 10.55 -19.11 -2.11
C ARG A 207 9.18 -19.73 -2.45
N PRO A 208 9.00 -21.03 -2.27
CA PRO A 208 7.75 -21.72 -2.58
C PRO A 208 6.53 -21.17 -1.84
N ASP A 209 6.72 -20.63 -0.64
CA ASP A 209 5.69 -19.97 0.15
C ASP A 209 5.18 -18.66 -0.48
N LEU A 210 6.08 -17.87 -1.08
CA LEU A 210 5.69 -16.68 -1.85
C LEU A 210 4.95 -17.04 -3.14
N ILE A 211 5.41 -18.06 -3.87
CA ILE A 211 4.71 -18.60 -5.05
C ILE A 211 3.32 -19.11 -4.67
N TYR A 212 3.21 -19.84 -3.56
CA TYR A 212 1.92 -20.30 -3.04
C TYR A 212 0.99 -19.13 -2.70
N SER A 213 1.52 -18.12 -2.01
CA SER A 213 0.75 -16.93 -1.64
C SER A 213 0.22 -16.16 -2.87
N ILE A 214 1.05 -15.99 -3.91
CA ILE A 214 0.65 -15.36 -5.17
C ILE A 214 -0.44 -16.19 -5.87
N ALA A 215 -0.26 -17.51 -5.98
CA ALA A 215 -1.25 -18.39 -6.60
C ALA A 215 -2.60 -18.33 -5.87
N GLN A 216 -2.57 -18.36 -4.53
CA GLN A 216 -3.76 -18.32 -3.68
C GLN A 216 -4.48 -16.98 -3.74
N HIS A 217 -3.74 -15.87 -3.66
CA HIS A 217 -4.32 -14.55 -3.42
C HIS A 217 -4.47 -13.69 -4.66
N VAL A 218 -3.61 -13.89 -5.68
CA VAL A 218 -3.68 -13.15 -6.94
C VAL A 218 -4.38 -13.98 -8.01
N LEU A 219 -4.00 -15.25 -8.21
CA LEU A 219 -4.63 -16.10 -9.20
C LEU A 219 -5.85 -16.86 -8.69
N LEU A 220 -6.16 -16.74 -7.38
CA LEU A 220 -7.32 -17.33 -6.69
C LEU A 220 -7.37 -18.87 -6.79
N ASP A 221 -6.24 -19.49 -7.04
CA ASP A 221 -6.14 -20.93 -7.24
C ASP A 221 -4.71 -21.42 -6.92
N VAL A 222 -4.57 -22.16 -5.83
CA VAL A 222 -3.28 -22.71 -5.38
C VAL A 222 -2.67 -23.71 -6.37
N GLY A 223 -3.48 -24.30 -7.26
CA GLY A 223 -3.01 -25.17 -8.34
C GLY A 223 -2.23 -24.42 -9.43
N LYS A 224 -2.33 -23.09 -9.50
CA LYS A 224 -1.67 -22.25 -10.53
C LYS A 224 -0.24 -21.81 -10.18
N ARG A 225 0.44 -22.48 -9.22
CA ARG A 225 1.83 -22.15 -8.87
C ARG A 225 2.79 -22.20 -10.04
N ASN A 226 2.65 -23.21 -10.92
CA ASN A 226 3.43 -23.31 -12.15
C ASN A 226 3.21 -22.13 -13.11
N ILE A 227 2.01 -21.55 -13.13
CA ILE A 227 1.71 -20.35 -13.92
C ILE A 227 2.46 -19.15 -13.35
N VAL A 228 2.46 -18.98 -12.01
CA VAL A 228 3.22 -17.92 -11.35
C VAL A 228 4.71 -18.00 -11.72
N GLU A 229 5.31 -19.18 -11.56
CA GLU A 229 6.72 -19.39 -11.89
C GLU A 229 7.01 -19.11 -13.37
N HIS A 230 6.20 -19.66 -14.27
CA HIS A 230 6.37 -19.46 -15.70
C HIS A 230 6.30 -17.98 -16.08
N THR A 231 5.31 -17.26 -15.55
CA THR A 231 5.12 -15.84 -15.81
C THR A 231 6.31 -15.01 -15.32
N LEU A 232 6.78 -15.23 -14.10
CA LEU A 232 7.95 -14.51 -13.57
C LEU A 232 9.24 -14.82 -14.34
N ARG A 233 9.47 -16.08 -14.75
CA ARG A 233 10.61 -16.47 -15.60
C ARG A 233 10.53 -15.85 -16.98
N SER A 234 9.34 -15.83 -17.60
CA SER A 234 9.11 -15.17 -18.89
C SER A 234 9.35 -13.66 -18.80
N PHE A 235 8.83 -13.01 -17.76
CA PHE A 235 9.09 -11.58 -17.53
C PHE A 235 10.59 -11.31 -17.34
N LYS A 236 11.27 -12.15 -16.57
CA LYS A 236 12.71 -12.05 -16.34
C LYS A 236 13.54 -12.15 -17.64
N SER A 237 13.08 -12.88 -18.64
CA SER A 237 13.80 -12.99 -19.91
C SER A 237 13.95 -11.65 -20.67
N HIS A 238 13.17 -10.63 -20.30
CA HIS A 238 13.25 -9.29 -20.90
C HIS A 238 14.38 -8.42 -20.32
N PHE A 239 15.07 -8.88 -19.24
CA PHE A 239 16.23 -8.17 -18.67
C PHE A 239 17.56 -8.45 -19.42
N ARG A 240 17.53 -9.21 -20.48
CA ARG A 240 18.71 -9.61 -21.27
C ARG A 240 18.90 -8.75 -22.52
#